data_8d3015f073be017da79afd21a8e58921
#
_entry.id   8d3015f073be017da79afd21a8e58921
#
_cell.length_a   1.000
_cell.length_b   1.000
_cell.length_c   1.000
_cell.angle_alpha   90.00
_cell.angle_beta   90.00
_cell.angle_gamma   90.00
#
_symmetry.space_group_name_H-M   'P 1'
#
loop_
_entity.id
_entity.type
_entity.pdbx_description
1 polymer ?
#
loop_
_entity_poly.entity_id
_entity_poly.type
_entity_poly.pdbx_seq_one_letter_code
_entity_poly.pdbx_strand_id
1 'polypeptide(L)'
;MKDPDTARPDPWAELRRLTPARIALGRAGTSLPTAAQLDFQAAHAQARDAVHLAFDHEALREGLAAQGRETLVLKSAAPDRHTYLQRPDLGRKLSEASARELQAYATEHPEGFDVAVVIADGLSALAVHRHALPFLERLADQSKAEGWRWAPVTLVEQGRVAVGDEIGGLLKARLLVMLIGERPGLSSPDSLGLYFTYGPRPGLNDAYRNCISNVRLEGLAYGLAAHKLLYLMREADRRKLSGVQLKDEAEVPLLEGAEENARIGNFLTAG
;
A
#
# COMPACT_ATOMS: atom_id res chain seq x y z
N MET A 1 21.87 42.93 -25.34
CA MET A 1 21.75 41.55 -25.87
C MET A 1 21.49 40.66 -24.66
N LYS A 2 20.29 40.08 -24.49
CA LYS A 2 20.00 39.17 -23.37
C LYS A 2 20.73 37.87 -23.63
N ASP A 3 21.51 37.43 -22.64
CA ASP A 3 22.26 36.18 -22.69
C ASP A 3 21.28 35.02 -23.02
N PRO A 4 21.47 34.29 -24.13
CA PRO A 4 20.56 33.23 -24.54
C PRO A 4 20.56 32.01 -23.60
N ASP A 5 21.53 31.95 -22.68
CA ASP A 5 21.73 30.80 -21.79
C ASP A 5 21.08 30.95 -20.40
N THR A 6 20.37 32.05 -20.15
CA THR A 6 19.73 32.25 -18.86
C THR A 6 18.38 31.52 -18.79
N ALA A 7 18.21 30.63 -17.82
CA ALA A 7 16.94 29.98 -17.54
C ALA A 7 15.82 31.02 -17.29
N ARG A 8 14.74 30.94 -18.02
CA ARG A 8 13.57 31.81 -17.85
C ARG A 8 12.58 31.17 -16.89
N PRO A 9 12.21 31.86 -15.80
CA PRO A 9 11.17 31.38 -14.91
C PRO A 9 9.84 31.32 -15.64
N ASP A 10 9.01 30.35 -15.26
CA ASP A 10 7.65 30.21 -15.77
C ASP A 10 6.72 31.14 -14.97
N PRO A 11 5.81 31.91 -15.61
CA PRO A 11 4.85 32.76 -14.91
C PRO A 11 3.90 31.99 -13.98
N TRP A 12 3.73 30.69 -14.20
CA TRP A 12 2.91 29.80 -13.39
C TRP A 12 3.67 29.13 -12.24
N ALA A 13 4.92 29.56 -11.95
CA ALA A 13 5.75 28.95 -10.90
C ALA A 13 5.09 28.94 -9.51
N GLU A 14 4.21 29.89 -9.22
CA GLU A 14 3.46 29.96 -7.96
C GLU A 14 2.54 28.74 -7.76
N LEU A 15 2.02 28.13 -8.81
CA LEU A 15 1.17 26.93 -8.72
C LEU A 15 1.92 25.72 -8.14
N ARG A 16 3.26 25.70 -8.21
CA ARG A 16 4.08 24.64 -7.62
C ARG A 16 3.96 24.56 -6.08
N ARG A 17 3.51 25.63 -5.44
CA ARG A 17 3.25 25.62 -3.98
C ARG A 17 2.02 24.81 -3.60
N LEU A 18 1.12 24.56 -4.57
CA LEU A 18 -0.16 23.88 -4.35
C LEU A 18 -0.13 22.40 -4.76
N THR A 19 0.95 21.94 -5.40
CA THR A 19 1.05 20.56 -5.90
C THR A 19 2.52 20.11 -5.99
N PRO A 20 2.83 18.84 -5.68
CA PRO A 20 4.14 18.23 -5.95
C PRO A 20 4.37 17.91 -7.43
N ALA A 21 3.39 18.17 -8.31
CA ALA A 21 3.53 17.93 -9.74
C ALA A 21 4.66 18.78 -10.36
N ARG A 22 5.37 18.21 -11.33
CA ARG A 22 6.45 18.88 -12.06
C ARG A 22 5.89 19.78 -13.17
N ILE A 23 5.24 20.85 -12.77
CA ILE A 23 4.67 21.89 -13.67
C ILE A 23 5.50 23.17 -13.59
N ALA A 24 5.33 24.07 -14.54
CA ALA A 24 5.90 25.43 -14.54
C ALA A 24 7.44 25.41 -14.29
N LEU A 25 8.16 24.53 -14.98
CA LEU A 25 9.60 24.29 -14.74
C LEU A 25 10.51 25.36 -15.35
N GLY A 26 9.96 26.26 -16.18
CA GLY A 26 10.72 27.26 -16.92
C GLY A 26 11.38 26.68 -18.18
N ARG A 27 12.25 27.50 -18.81
CA ARG A 27 12.94 27.15 -20.05
C ARG A 27 14.38 27.68 -20.06
N ALA A 28 15.28 26.93 -20.69
CA ALA A 28 16.60 27.38 -21.09
C ALA A 28 16.68 27.22 -22.62
N GLY A 29 16.43 28.30 -23.36
CA GLY A 29 16.20 28.23 -24.81
C GLY A 29 14.98 27.38 -25.14
N THR A 30 15.19 26.27 -25.88
CA THR A 30 14.16 25.26 -26.23
C THR A 30 14.13 24.06 -25.27
N SER A 31 15.04 24.02 -24.29
CA SER A 31 15.22 22.91 -23.36
C SER A 31 14.67 23.22 -21.97
N LEU A 32 14.56 22.16 -21.13
CA LEU A 32 14.32 22.32 -19.70
C LEU A 32 15.58 22.90 -19.03
N PRO A 33 15.41 23.70 -17.94
CA PRO A 33 16.53 24.10 -17.09
C PRO A 33 17.26 22.90 -16.50
N THR A 34 18.58 22.97 -16.40
CA THR A 34 19.42 21.88 -15.87
C THR A 34 18.98 21.45 -14.47
N ALA A 35 18.61 22.36 -13.58
CA ALA A 35 18.13 22.02 -12.24
C ALA A 35 16.89 21.12 -12.29
N ALA A 36 15.88 21.46 -13.11
CA ALA A 36 14.67 20.66 -13.26
C ALA A 36 14.96 19.26 -13.86
N GLN A 37 15.92 19.18 -14.76
CA GLN A 37 16.38 17.91 -15.33
C GLN A 37 17.09 17.03 -14.29
N LEU A 38 17.97 17.61 -13.46
CA LEU A 38 18.65 16.90 -12.38
C LEU A 38 17.68 16.41 -11.31
N ASP A 39 16.70 17.24 -10.92
CA ASP A 39 15.64 16.86 -9.98
C ASP A 39 14.82 15.68 -10.51
N PHE A 40 14.51 15.69 -11.82
CA PHE A 40 13.83 14.55 -12.44
C PHE A 40 14.67 13.27 -12.42
N GLN A 41 15.96 13.37 -12.76
CA GLN A 41 16.87 12.23 -12.77
C GLN A 41 17.05 11.63 -11.37
N ALA A 42 17.19 12.47 -10.34
CA ALA A 42 17.28 12.04 -8.95
C ALA A 42 16.00 11.31 -8.51
N ALA A 43 14.83 11.86 -8.81
CA ALA A 43 13.55 11.24 -8.47
C ALA A 43 13.33 9.91 -9.22
N HIS A 44 13.76 9.84 -10.49
CA HIS A 44 13.70 8.59 -11.27
C HIS A 44 14.64 7.52 -10.70
N ALA A 45 15.86 7.91 -10.28
CA ALA A 45 16.79 7.00 -9.63
C ALA A 45 16.19 6.45 -8.31
N GLN A 46 15.63 7.31 -7.45
CA GLN A 46 14.97 6.91 -6.22
C GLN A 46 13.80 5.94 -6.47
N ALA A 47 12.96 6.21 -7.47
CA ALA A 47 11.86 5.33 -7.84
C ALA A 47 12.38 3.95 -8.31
N ARG A 48 13.45 3.92 -9.09
CA ARG A 48 14.11 2.69 -9.54
C ARG A 48 14.70 1.92 -8.36
N ASP A 49 15.39 2.60 -7.45
CA ASP A 49 15.99 1.97 -6.27
C ASP A 49 14.91 1.35 -5.38
N ALA A 50 13.76 2.00 -5.20
CA ALA A 50 12.62 1.46 -4.46
C ALA A 50 12.07 0.15 -5.08
N VAL A 51 12.10 0.02 -6.42
CA VAL A 51 11.70 -1.23 -7.12
C VAL A 51 12.68 -2.37 -6.86
N HIS A 52 13.98 -2.07 -6.75
CA HIS A 52 15.04 -3.08 -6.62
C HIS A 52 15.50 -3.33 -5.18
N LEU A 53 14.99 -2.56 -4.22
CA LEU A 53 15.30 -2.77 -2.80
C LEU A 53 14.85 -4.18 -2.38
N ALA A 54 15.76 -4.90 -1.70
CA ALA A 54 15.44 -6.22 -1.16
C ALA A 54 14.37 -6.13 -0.06
N PHE A 55 13.52 -7.14 0.01
CA PHE A 55 12.52 -7.25 1.07
C PHE A 55 13.16 -7.79 2.33
N ASP A 56 13.38 -6.92 3.32
CA ASP A 56 13.90 -7.29 4.63
C ASP A 56 12.75 -7.80 5.52
N HIS A 57 12.40 -9.07 5.33
CA HIS A 57 11.35 -9.71 6.11
C HIS A 57 11.77 -9.97 7.56
N GLU A 58 13.07 -10.07 7.87
CA GLU A 58 13.54 -10.29 9.24
C GLU A 58 13.30 -9.04 10.11
N ALA A 59 13.64 -7.84 9.63
CA ALA A 59 13.37 -6.60 10.35
C ALA A 59 11.86 -6.39 10.59
N LEU A 60 11.03 -6.75 9.61
CA LEU A 60 9.57 -6.71 9.78
C LEU A 60 9.08 -7.73 10.80
N ARG A 61 9.62 -8.96 10.79
CA ARG A 61 9.29 -10.01 11.75
C ARG A 61 9.61 -9.59 13.18
N GLU A 62 10.80 -9.02 13.40
CA GLU A 62 11.22 -8.49 14.70
C GLU A 62 10.28 -7.37 15.17
N GLY A 63 9.94 -6.43 14.29
CA GLY A 63 9.00 -5.35 14.59
C GLY A 63 7.59 -5.84 14.92
N LEU A 64 7.10 -6.85 14.20
CA LEU A 64 5.80 -7.49 14.46
C LEU A 64 5.81 -8.28 15.78
N ALA A 65 6.91 -8.99 16.08
CA ALA A 65 7.08 -9.68 17.36
C ALA A 65 7.09 -8.71 18.55
N ALA A 66 7.71 -7.53 18.39
CA ALA A 66 7.66 -6.47 19.40
C ALA A 66 6.24 -5.92 19.62
N GLN A 67 5.36 -6.02 18.62
CA GLN A 67 3.93 -5.72 18.72
C GLN A 67 3.09 -6.92 19.23
N GLY A 68 3.73 -8.04 19.62
CA GLY A 68 3.03 -9.24 20.08
C GLY A 68 2.34 -10.04 18.98
N ARG A 69 2.78 -9.90 17.71
CA ARG A 69 2.19 -10.58 16.56
C ARG A 69 3.04 -11.75 16.10
N GLU A 70 2.38 -12.88 15.91
CA GLU A 70 2.99 -14.04 15.25
C GLU A 70 3.11 -13.79 13.74
N THR A 71 4.14 -14.37 13.11
CA THR A 71 4.42 -14.18 11.68
C THR A 71 4.71 -15.49 10.97
N LEU A 72 4.27 -15.59 9.72
CA LEU A 72 4.67 -16.61 8.74
C LEU A 72 5.44 -15.92 7.61
N VAL A 73 6.53 -16.54 7.14
CA VAL A 73 7.34 -16.01 6.02
C VAL A 73 7.20 -16.95 4.83
N LEU A 74 6.59 -16.47 3.77
CA LEU A 74 6.28 -17.24 2.58
C LEU A 74 6.89 -16.58 1.33
N LYS A 75 6.92 -17.33 0.23
CA LYS A 75 7.38 -16.86 -1.08
C LYS A 75 6.34 -17.10 -2.14
N SER A 76 6.25 -16.18 -3.10
CA SER A 76 5.46 -16.42 -4.30
C SER A 76 6.15 -17.44 -5.22
N ALA A 77 5.49 -17.80 -6.30
CA ALA A 77 6.07 -18.67 -7.33
C ALA A 77 7.15 -17.96 -8.18
N ALA A 78 7.35 -16.64 -8.02
CA ALA A 78 8.46 -15.94 -8.65
C ALA A 78 9.75 -16.18 -7.86
N PRO A 79 10.78 -16.81 -8.48
CA PRO A 79 12.00 -17.20 -7.76
C PRO A 79 12.89 -16.02 -7.37
N ASP A 80 12.82 -14.93 -8.11
CA ASP A 80 13.64 -13.73 -7.94
C ASP A 80 12.95 -12.47 -8.43
N ARG A 81 13.56 -11.30 -8.12
CA ARG A 81 13.02 -9.99 -8.47
C ARG A 81 12.90 -9.77 -9.98
N HIS A 82 13.84 -10.25 -10.78
CA HIS A 82 13.81 -10.09 -12.22
C HIS A 82 12.62 -10.83 -12.84
N THR A 83 12.45 -12.10 -12.46
CA THR A 83 11.31 -12.92 -12.88
C THR A 83 9.98 -12.31 -12.41
N TYR A 84 9.91 -11.84 -11.17
CA TYR A 84 8.72 -11.17 -10.64
C TYR A 84 8.28 -9.97 -11.47
N LEU A 85 9.24 -9.15 -11.94
CA LEU A 85 8.93 -7.96 -12.74
C LEU A 85 8.44 -8.34 -14.15
N GLN A 86 8.95 -9.43 -14.74
CA GLN A 86 8.60 -9.88 -16.09
C GLN A 86 7.38 -10.82 -16.12
N ARG A 87 7.17 -11.60 -15.06
CA ARG A 87 6.13 -12.63 -14.95
C ARG A 87 5.21 -12.36 -13.76
N PRO A 88 4.32 -11.35 -13.89
CA PRO A 88 3.41 -10.98 -12.80
C PRO A 88 2.44 -12.10 -12.41
N ASP A 89 2.21 -13.06 -13.28
CA ASP A 89 1.42 -14.26 -13.00
C ASP A 89 2.03 -15.13 -11.91
N LEU A 90 3.36 -15.22 -11.83
CA LEU A 90 4.06 -15.97 -10.79
C LEU A 90 3.96 -15.30 -9.41
N GLY A 91 3.98 -13.98 -9.36
CA GLY A 91 3.79 -13.23 -8.11
C GLY A 91 2.36 -13.32 -7.53
N ARG A 92 1.40 -13.85 -8.29
CA ARG A 92 0.00 -14.01 -7.88
C ARG A 92 -0.30 -15.34 -7.19
N LYS A 93 0.66 -16.22 -7.07
CA LYS A 93 0.53 -17.56 -6.51
C LYS A 93 1.65 -17.81 -5.51
N LEU A 94 1.39 -18.63 -4.51
CA LEU A 94 2.43 -19.12 -3.63
C LEU A 94 3.35 -20.10 -4.39
N SER A 95 4.60 -20.20 -3.92
CA SER A 95 5.45 -21.34 -4.28
C SER A 95 4.85 -22.61 -3.71
N GLU A 96 5.14 -23.75 -4.32
CA GLU A 96 4.63 -25.04 -3.81
C GLU A 96 5.09 -25.35 -2.38
N ALA A 97 6.32 -24.93 -2.03
CA ALA A 97 6.84 -25.09 -0.67
C ALA A 97 6.03 -24.26 0.33
N SER A 98 5.82 -22.96 0.03
CA SER A 98 5.05 -22.06 0.87
C SER A 98 3.57 -22.47 0.98
N ALA A 99 2.98 -22.96 -0.11
CA ALA A 99 1.61 -23.46 -0.09
C ALA A 99 1.47 -24.69 0.84
N ARG A 100 2.45 -25.62 0.81
CA ARG A 100 2.46 -26.79 1.71
C ARG A 100 2.67 -26.40 3.17
N GLU A 101 3.56 -25.46 3.46
CA GLU A 101 3.81 -24.92 4.80
C GLU A 101 2.53 -24.28 5.37
N LEU A 102 1.88 -23.42 4.61
CA LEU A 102 0.65 -22.76 5.02
C LEU A 102 -0.51 -23.74 5.19
N GLN A 103 -0.59 -24.78 4.33
CA GLN A 103 -1.59 -25.83 4.46
C GLN A 103 -1.39 -26.66 5.72
N ALA A 104 -0.14 -26.96 6.11
CA ALA A 104 0.17 -27.62 7.37
C ALA A 104 -0.28 -26.79 8.56
N TYR A 105 0.07 -25.50 8.58
CA TYR A 105 -0.37 -24.56 9.62
C TYR A 105 -1.90 -24.49 9.70
N ALA A 106 -2.59 -24.38 8.56
CA ALA A 106 -4.06 -24.33 8.51
C ALA A 106 -4.73 -25.62 9.02
N THR A 107 -4.06 -26.77 8.89
CA THR A 107 -4.57 -28.06 9.40
C THR A 107 -4.58 -28.10 10.93
N GLU A 108 -3.65 -27.41 11.58
CA GLU A 108 -3.59 -27.26 13.04
C GLU A 108 -4.63 -26.24 13.56
N HIS A 109 -5.20 -25.42 12.65
CA HIS A 109 -6.19 -24.38 12.97
C HIS A 109 -7.48 -24.56 12.14
N PRO A 110 -8.21 -25.68 12.31
CA PRO A 110 -9.32 -26.08 11.44
C PRO A 110 -10.50 -25.08 11.45
N GLU A 111 -10.65 -24.33 12.53
CA GLU A 111 -11.69 -23.31 12.69
C GLU A 111 -11.46 -22.04 11.86
N GLY A 112 -10.25 -21.85 11.29
CA GLY A 112 -9.87 -20.67 10.50
C GLY A 112 -9.80 -19.38 11.30
N PHE A 113 -9.84 -18.22 10.65
CA PHE A 113 -9.64 -16.91 11.25
C PHE A 113 -10.68 -15.89 10.75
N ASP A 114 -10.91 -14.83 11.53
CA ASP A 114 -11.75 -13.74 11.07
C ASP A 114 -10.98 -12.84 10.10
N VAL A 115 -9.75 -12.50 10.44
CA VAL A 115 -8.92 -11.57 9.68
C VAL A 115 -7.55 -12.19 9.39
N ALA A 116 -7.15 -12.21 8.13
CA ALA A 116 -5.77 -12.45 7.70
C ALA A 116 -5.14 -11.13 7.21
N VAL A 117 -3.91 -10.86 7.65
CA VAL A 117 -3.09 -9.76 7.15
C VAL A 117 -1.91 -10.34 6.37
N VAL A 118 -1.75 -9.87 5.15
CA VAL A 118 -0.62 -10.23 4.29
C VAL A 118 0.18 -8.98 3.96
N ILE A 119 1.49 -9.03 4.13
CA ILE A 119 2.43 -7.97 3.78
C ILE A 119 3.33 -8.48 2.67
N ALA A 120 3.35 -7.80 1.53
CA ALA A 120 4.23 -8.15 0.42
C ALA A 120 5.02 -6.95 -0.09
N ASP A 121 6.23 -7.21 -0.58
CA ASP A 121 7.10 -6.18 -1.15
C ASP A 121 6.46 -5.44 -2.34
N GLY A 122 5.66 -6.11 -3.13
CA GLY A 122 5.02 -5.49 -4.29
C GLY A 122 6.03 -4.89 -5.25
N LEU A 123 5.81 -3.64 -5.65
CA LEU A 123 6.74 -2.88 -6.48
C LEU A 123 7.61 -1.90 -5.66
N SER A 124 7.45 -1.83 -4.32
CA SER A 124 8.25 -0.99 -3.44
C SER A 124 8.41 -1.64 -2.06
N ALA A 125 9.47 -2.40 -1.84
CA ALA A 125 9.81 -2.88 -0.51
C ALA A 125 10.02 -1.72 0.48
N LEU A 126 10.50 -0.57 -0.01
CA LEU A 126 10.68 0.66 0.77
C LEU A 126 9.38 1.12 1.44
N ALA A 127 8.26 1.07 0.71
CA ALA A 127 6.94 1.44 1.23
C ALA A 127 6.54 0.55 2.41
N VAL A 128 6.74 -0.75 2.26
CA VAL A 128 6.40 -1.74 3.27
C VAL A 128 7.27 -1.57 4.53
N HIS A 129 8.60 -1.42 4.36
CA HIS A 129 9.52 -1.22 5.48
C HIS A 129 9.21 0.04 6.30
N ARG A 130 8.78 1.11 5.63
CA ARG A 130 8.47 2.39 6.30
C ARG A 130 7.10 2.41 6.96
N HIS A 131 6.12 1.82 6.31
CA HIS A 131 4.71 2.14 6.61
C HIS A 131 3.89 0.96 7.15
N ALA A 132 4.32 -0.30 6.98
CA ALA A 132 3.52 -1.45 7.41
C ALA A 132 3.35 -1.52 8.94
N LEU A 133 4.43 -1.41 9.70
CA LEU A 133 4.39 -1.51 11.17
C LEU A 133 3.55 -0.37 11.80
N PRO A 134 3.82 0.93 11.51
CA PRO A 134 3.03 2.01 12.09
C PRO A 134 1.57 2.00 11.64
N PHE A 135 1.27 1.54 10.43
CA PHE A 135 -0.11 1.35 9.99
C PHE A 135 -0.81 0.24 10.79
N LEU A 136 -0.17 -0.93 10.96
CA LEU A 136 -0.76 -2.05 11.71
C LEU A 136 -0.98 -1.73 13.18
N GLU A 137 -0.13 -0.92 13.79
CA GLU A 137 -0.34 -0.42 15.14
C GLU A 137 -1.66 0.37 15.23
N ARG A 138 -1.88 1.31 14.30
CA ARG A 138 -3.13 2.10 14.25
C ARG A 138 -4.36 1.25 13.97
N LEU A 139 -4.25 0.29 13.05
CA LEU A 139 -5.35 -0.64 12.77
C LEU A 139 -5.69 -1.49 13.99
N ALA A 140 -4.68 -2.00 14.70
CA ALA A 140 -4.88 -2.77 15.92
C ALA A 140 -5.61 -1.96 16.99
N ASP A 141 -5.15 -0.72 17.23
CA ASP A 141 -5.75 0.16 18.23
C ASP A 141 -7.23 0.43 17.94
N GLN A 142 -7.57 0.71 16.69
CA GLN A 142 -8.94 1.03 16.29
C GLN A 142 -9.86 -0.19 16.22
N SER A 143 -9.31 -1.40 16.01
CA SER A 143 -10.08 -2.65 15.88
C SER A 143 -10.22 -3.45 17.18
N LYS A 144 -9.70 -2.98 18.30
CA LYS A 144 -9.75 -3.69 19.60
C LYS A 144 -11.16 -4.14 20.02
N ALA A 145 -12.16 -3.33 19.72
CA ALA A 145 -13.54 -3.61 20.11
C ALA A 145 -14.22 -4.69 19.25
N GLU A 146 -13.64 -5.09 18.12
CA GLU A 146 -14.28 -6.02 17.18
C GLU A 146 -14.23 -7.47 17.66
N GLY A 147 -13.28 -7.81 18.53
CA GLY A 147 -13.12 -9.18 19.03
C GLY A 147 -12.74 -10.21 17.96
N TRP A 148 -12.24 -9.76 16.79
CA TRP A 148 -11.84 -10.64 15.70
C TRP A 148 -10.63 -11.51 16.07
N ARG A 149 -10.68 -12.76 15.63
CA ARG A 149 -9.54 -13.67 15.70
C ARG A 149 -8.64 -13.43 14.49
N TRP A 150 -7.44 -12.91 14.74
CA TRP A 150 -6.44 -12.60 13.73
C TRP A 150 -5.56 -13.81 13.46
N ALA A 151 -5.30 -14.09 12.19
CA ALA A 151 -4.25 -15.02 11.79
C ALA A 151 -2.86 -14.40 12.04
N PRO A 152 -1.79 -15.22 12.09
CA PRO A 152 -0.44 -14.70 12.00
C PRO A 152 -0.28 -13.79 10.80
N VAL A 153 0.50 -12.71 10.97
CA VAL A 153 0.80 -11.82 9.85
C VAL A 153 1.69 -12.56 8.86
N THR A 154 1.24 -12.66 7.61
CA THR A 154 1.97 -13.37 6.58
C THR A 154 2.84 -12.40 5.78
N LEU A 155 4.17 -12.57 5.83
CA LEU A 155 5.14 -11.84 5.02
C LEU A 155 5.40 -12.63 3.73
N VAL A 156 5.26 -11.99 2.57
CA VAL A 156 5.39 -12.68 1.28
C VAL A 156 6.43 -12.00 0.39
N GLU A 157 7.51 -12.72 0.09
CA GLU A 157 8.50 -12.26 -0.89
C GLU A 157 7.94 -12.36 -2.31
N GLN A 158 8.18 -11.34 -3.13
CA GLN A 158 7.78 -11.25 -4.54
C GLN A 158 6.25 -11.42 -4.74
N GLY A 159 5.45 -10.89 -3.79
CA GLY A 159 3.99 -11.01 -3.81
C GLY A 159 3.29 -9.96 -4.69
N ARG A 160 2.25 -10.36 -5.42
CA ARG A 160 1.22 -9.51 -6.04
C ARG A 160 -0.06 -9.62 -5.23
N VAL A 161 -0.96 -8.66 -5.38
CA VAL A 161 -2.21 -8.60 -4.59
C VAL A 161 -2.95 -9.94 -4.53
N ALA A 162 -3.07 -10.63 -5.65
CA ALA A 162 -3.84 -11.87 -5.74
C ALA A 162 -3.23 -13.08 -4.99
N VAL A 163 -1.96 -13.03 -4.55
CA VAL A 163 -1.39 -14.10 -3.70
C VAL A 163 -2.10 -14.14 -2.34
N GLY A 164 -2.62 -13.00 -1.90
CA GLY A 164 -3.41 -12.92 -0.68
C GLY A 164 -4.69 -13.78 -0.72
N ASP A 165 -5.30 -13.95 -1.89
CA ASP A 165 -6.52 -14.77 -2.02
C ASP A 165 -6.25 -16.25 -1.72
N GLU A 166 -5.12 -16.77 -2.18
CA GLU A 166 -4.68 -18.13 -1.88
C GLU A 166 -4.36 -18.27 -0.38
N ILE A 167 -3.64 -17.32 0.19
CA ILE A 167 -3.29 -17.28 1.62
C ILE A 167 -4.56 -17.22 2.48
N GLY A 168 -5.43 -16.25 2.21
CA GLY A 168 -6.67 -16.10 2.96
C GLY A 168 -7.60 -17.28 2.82
N GLY A 169 -7.65 -17.90 1.64
CA GLY A 169 -8.41 -19.11 1.40
C GLY A 169 -7.90 -20.31 2.20
N LEU A 170 -6.58 -20.54 2.21
CA LEU A 170 -5.95 -21.62 2.99
C LEU A 170 -6.16 -21.43 4.50
N LEU A 171 -5.99 -20.20 5.00
CA LEU A 171 -6.24 -19.85 6.40
C LEU A 171 -7.73 -19.83 6.78
N LYS A 172 -8.63 -20.06 5.82
CA LYS A 172 -10.08 -19.92 6.00
C LYS A 172 -10.46 -18.57 6.61
N ALA A 173 -9.74 -17.51 6.22
CA ALA A 173 -10.00 -16.17 6.72
C ALA A 173 -11.25 -15.57 6.07
N ARG A 174 -12.07 -14.92 6.87
CA ARG A 174 -13.28 -14.25 6.40
C ARG A 174 -12.97 -12.92 5.74
N LEU A 175 -12.02 -12.19 6.29
CA LEU A 175 -11.55 -10.88 5.84
C LEU A 175 -10.05 -10.94 5.53
N LEU A 176 -9.65 -10.46 4.38
CA LEU A 176 -8.25 -10.37 3.98
C LEU A 176 -7.84 -8.91 3.83
N VAL A 177 -6.77 -8.53 4.49
CA VAL A 177 -6.09 -7.24 4.32
C VAL A 177 -4.71 -7.47 3.76
N MET A 178 -4.46 -6.98 2.56
CA MET A 178 -3.16 -7.04 1.89
C MET A 178 -2.49 -5.67 1.96
N LEU A 179 -1.32 -5.58 2.60
CA LEU A 179 -0.43 -4.43 2.58
C LEU A 179 0.64 -4.67 1.51
N ILE A 180 0.77 -3.77 0.54
CA ILE A 180 1.68 -3.98 -0.57
C ILE A 180 2.32 -2.68 -1.02
N GLY A 181 3.63 -2.72 -1.34
CA GLY A 181 4.30 -1.57 -1.95
C GLY A 181 3.75 -1.29 -3.34
N GLU A 182 3.23 -0.08 -3.54
CA GLU A 182 2.71 0.38 -4.82
C GLU A 182 3.84 0.65 -5.82
N ARG A 183 3.49 0.87 -7.08
CA ARG A 183 4.46 1.29 -8.09
C ARG A 183 5.05 2.64 -7.68
N PRO A 184 6.38 2.77 -7.51
CA PRO A 184 7.01 4.02 -7.12
C PRO A 184 6.69 5.15 -8.09
N GLY A 185 6.14 6.24 -7.58
CA GLY A 185 6.01 7.49 -8.30
C GLY A 185 7.25 8.36 -8.13
N LEU A 186 7.44 9.35 -9.02
CA LEU A 186 8.57 10.27 -8.95
C LEU A 186 8.55 11.18 -7.71
N SER A 187 7.37 11.40 -7.11
CA SER A 187 7.18 12.15 -5.87
C SER A 187 6.73 11.27 -4.70
N SER A 188 6.54 9.97 -4.94
CA SER A 188 6.04 9.02 -3.94
C SER A 188 6.67 7.63 -4.17
N PRO A 189 7.99 7.47 -3.94
CA PRO A 189 8.68 6.18 -4.14
C PRO A 189 8.27 5.13 -3.10
N ASP A 190 7.64 5.55 -2.01
CA ASP A 190 7.31 4.76 -0.84
C ASP A 190 5.80 4.68 -0.55
N SER A 191 4.96 4.74 -1.57
CA SER A 191 3.51 4.61 -1.40
C SER A 191 3.11 3.19 -1.03
N LEU A 192 2.39 3.02 0.09
CA LEU A 192 1.81 1.75 0.52
C LEU A 192 0.34 1.68 0.08
N GLY A 193 -0.04 0.56 -0.55
CA GLY A 193 -1.42 0.24 -0.90
C GLY A 193 -2.01 -0.79 0.06
N LEU A 194 -3.27 -0.59 0.42
CA LEU A 194 -4.06 -1.54 1.18
C LEU A 194 -5.13 -2.12 0.25
N TYR A 195 -5.19 -3.45 0.13
CA TYR A 195 -6.26 -4.12 -0.60
C TYR A 195 -7.05 -4.98 0.36
N PHE A 196 -8.36 -4.83 0.32
CA PHE A 196 -9.28 -5.53 1.19
C PHE A 196 -10.20 -6.45 0.39
N THR A 197 -10.39 -7.69 0.85
CA THR A 197 -11.23 -8.70 0.22
C THR A 197 -12.07 -9.43 1.27
N TYR A 198 -13.36 -9.56 1.03
CA TYR A 198 -14.25 -10.44 1.79
C TYR A 198 -14.30 -11.84 1.15
N GLY A 199 -14.20 -12.90 1.95
CA GLY A 199 -14.23 -14.28 1.47
C GLY A 199 -13.14 -14.59 0.43
N PRO A 200 -11.84 -14.34 0.76
CA PRO A 200 -10.74 -14.53 -0.17
C PRO A 200 -10.66 -15.99 -0.64
N ARG A 201 -10.46 -16.17 -1.94
CA ARG A 201 -10.26 -17.47 -2.57
C ARG A 201 -9.56 -17.32 -3.91
N PRO A 202 -8.81 -18.33 -4.37
CA PRO A 202 -8.21 -18.30 -5.71
C PRO A 202 -9.24 -18.04 -6.81
N GLY A 203 -8.84 -17.24 -7.81
CA GLY A 203 -9.68 -16.94 -8.97
C GLY A 203 -10.49 -15.63 -8.86
N LEU A 204 -10.44 -14.92 -7.73
CA LEU A 204 -11.03 -13.59 -7.64
C LEU A 204 -10.27 -12.60 -8.52
N ASN A 205 -11.01 -11.69 -9.18
CA ASN A 205 -10.45 -10.57 -9.91
C ASN A 205 -10.49 -9.27 -9.07
N ASP A 206 -9.93 -8.20 -9.61
CA ASP A 206 -9.80 -6.94 -8.87
C ASP A 206 -11.13 -6.25 -8.55
N ALA A 207 -12.24 -6.61 -9.22
CA ALA A 207 -13.56 -6.08 -8.91
C ALA A 207 -14.09 -6.52 -7.54
N TYR A 208 -13.52 -7.59 -6.96
CA TYR A 208 -13.87 -8.07 -5.62
C TYR A 208 -13.05 -7.43 -4.50
N ARG A 209 -12.14 -6.49 -4.82
CA ARG A 209 -11.24 -5.84 -3.85
C ARG A 209 -11.55 -4.37 -3.69
N ASN A 210 -11.54 -3.90 -2.47
CA ASN A 210 -11.44 -2.47 -2.19
C ASN A 210 -9.96 -2.09 -2.10
N CYS A 211 -9.61 -0.88 -2.54
CA CYS A 211 -8.25 -0.38 -2.49
C CYS A 211 -8.22 0.97 -1.77
N ILE A 212 -7.28 1.10 -0.82
CA ILE A 212 -6.90 2.36 -0.18
C ILE A 212 -5.45 2.61 -0.56
N SER A 213 -5.20 3.62 -1.35
CA SER A 213 -3.91 3.92 -1.96
C SER A 213 -3.21 5.08 -1.26
N ASN A 214 -1.91 5.24 -1.54
CA ASN A 214 -1.08 6.37 -1.10
C ASN A 214 -0.99 6.51 0.43
N VAL A 215 -0.91 5.38 1.14
CA VAL A 215 -0.75 5.39 2.61
C VAL A 215 0.72 5.66 2.95
N ARG A 216 1.01 6.84 3.45
CA ARG A 216 2.33 7.35 3.82
C ARG A 216 2.20 8.67 4.57
N LEU A 217 3.29 9.21 5.12
CA LEU A 217 3.26 10.46 5.91
C LEU A 217 2.79 11.67 5.09
N GLU A 218 3.27 11.80 3.84
CA GLU A 218 2.89 12.90 2.93
C GLU A 218 1.65 12.57 2.06
N GLY A 219 0.98 11.45 2.33
CA GLY A 219 -0.22 11.00 1.63
C GLY A 219 -1.40 10.84 2.57
N LEU A 220 -2.01 9.66 2.53
CA LEU A 220 -3.08 9.30 3.45
C LEU A 220 -2.48 8.85 4.78
N ALA A 221 -2.72 9.61 5.85
CA ALA A 221 -2.22 9.32 7.19
C ALA A 221 -2.73 7.96 7.71
N TYR A 222 -1.90 7.24 8.48
CA TYR A 222 -2.20 5.89 8.96
C TYR A 222 -3.51 5.80 9.74
N GLY A 223 -3.81 6.76 10.62
CA GLY A 223 -5.04 6.77 11.41
C GLY A 223 -6.29 6.86 10.54
N LEU A 224 -6.27 7.71 9.49
CA LEU A 224 -7.38 7.84 8.56
C LEU A 224 -7.48 6.62 7.62
N ALA A 225 -6.35 6.08 7.17
CA ALA A 225 -6.32 4.85 6.38
C ALA A 225 -6.89 3.65 7.17
N ALA A 226 -6.52 3.52 8.46
CA ALA A 226 -7.05 2.49 9.35
C ALA A 226 -8.55 2.67 9.60
N HIS A 227 -9.01 3.91 9.80
CA HIS A 227 -10.45 4.22 9.97
C HIS A 227 -11.27 3.79 8.74
N LYS A 228 -10.82 4.17 7.54
CA LYS A 228 -11.46 3.78 6.28
C LYS A 228 -11.47 2.27 6.07
N LEU A 229 -10.34 1.62 6.34
CA LEU A 229 -10.25 0.17 6.23
C LEU A 229 -11.18 -0.53 7.22
N LEU A 230 -11.23 -0.08 8.47
CA LEU A 230 -12.10 -0.65 9.50
C LEU A 230 -13.59 -0.50 9.14
N TYR A 231 -13.98 0.66 8.59
CA TYR A 231 -15.32 0.84 8.04
C TYR A 231 -15.64 -0.19 6.96
N LEU A 232 -14.74 -0.37 5.97
CA LEU A 232 -14.91 -1.36 4.91
C LEU A 232 -14.99 -2.78 5.46
N MET A 233 -14.16 -3.14 6.44
CA MET A 233 -14.15 -4.45 7.08
C MET A 233 -15.48 -4.74 7.79
N ARG A 234 -16.03 -3.80 8.56
CA ARG A 234 -17.31 -3.90 9.24
C ARG A 234 -18.47 -4.06 8.26
N GLU A 235 -18.54 -3.19 7.26
CA GLU A 235 -19.58 -3.24 6.25
C GLU A 235 -19.51 -4.50 5.39
N ALA A 236 -18.31 -4.95 5.04
CA ALA A 236 -18.10 -6.19 4.32
C ALA A 236 -18.56 -7.40 5.14
N ASP A 237 -18.25 -7.42 6.43
CA ASP A 237 -18.68 -8.51 7.30
C ASP A 237 -20.19 -8.52 7.50
N ARG A 238 -20.82 -7.34 7.60
CA ARG A 238 -22.29 -7.20 7.69
C ARG A 238 -22.98 -7.61 6.37
N ARG A 239 -22.47 -7.15 5.23
CA ARG A 239 -23.10 -7.32 3.91
C ARG A 239 -22.63 -8.55 3.14
N LYS A 240 -21.58 -9.23 3.62
CA LYS A 240 -20.95 -10.43 3.02
C LYS A 240 -20.44 -10.19 1.58
N LEU A 241 -19.88 -8.99 1.34
CA LEU A 241 -19.33 -8.58 0.03
C LEU A 241 -18.20 -7.59 0.19
N SER A 242 -17.38 -7.42 -0.86
CA SER A 242 -16.35 -6.39 -1.01
C SER A 242 -16.22 -5.94 -2.47
N GLY A 243 -15.28 -5.05 -2.74
CA GLY A 243 -14.98 -4.57 -4.08
C GLY A 243 -15.96 -3.53 -4.58
N VAL A 244 -16.28 -3.55 -5.87
CA VAL A 244 -17.06 -2.49 -6.55
C VAL A 244 -18.47 -2.29 -5.98
N GLN A 245 -19.01 -3.29 -5.30
CA GLN A 245 -20.32 -3.22 -4.64
C GLN A 245 -20.27 -2.64 -3.23
N LEU A 246 -19.08 -2.45 -2.67
CA LEU A 246 -18.85 -1.84 -1.37
C LEU A 246 -18.18 -0.48 -1.53
N LYS A 247 -18.93 0.59 -1.32
CA LYS A 247 -18.41 1.96 -1.38
C LYS A 247 -17.77 2.36 -0.05
N ASP A 248 -16.71 3.16 -0.12
CA ASP A 248 -16.18 3.85 1.05
C ASP A 248 -17.03 5.08 1.34
N GLU A 249 -17.94 4.94 2.30
CA GLU A 249 -18.82 5.99 2.80
C GLU A 249 -18.42 6.38 4.24
N ALA A 250 -17.18 6.08 4.64
CA ALA A 250 -16.67 6.43 5.95
C ALA A 250 -16.66 7.95 6.12
N GLU A 251 -17.37 8.44 7.12
CA GLU A 251 -17.26 9.84 7.53
C GLU A 251 -15.86 10.10 8.07
N VAL A 252 -15.25 11.20 7.62
CA VAL A 252 -13.93 11.61 8.13
C VAL A 252 -14.13 12.06 9.56
N PRO A 253 -13.47 11.44 10.57
CA PRO A 253 -13.58 11.90 11.95
C PRO A 253 -13.15 13.37 12.01
N LEU A 254 -14.00 14.24 12.52
CA LEU A 254 -13.59 15.59 12.89
C LEU A 254 -12.57 15.43 14.01
N LEU A 255 -11.33 15.77 13.76
CA LEU A 255 -10.30 15.84 14.80
C LEU A 255 -10.74 16.97 15.74
N GLU A 256 -11.18 16.63 16.94
CA GLU A 256 -11.39 17.61 18.01
C GLU A 256 -10.07 18.35 18.21
N GLY A 257 -10.05 19.66 17.88
CA GLY A 257 -8.87 20.53 18.00
C GLY A 257 -8.13 20.87 16.72
N ALA A 258 -8.54 20.40 15.53
CA ALA A 258 -8.05 20.98 14.28
C ALA A 258 -8.80 22.30 14.04
N GLU A 259 -8.08 23.42 14.17
CA GLU A 259 -8.57 24.74 13.76
C GLU A 259 -9.24 24.66 12.38
N GLU A 260 -10.26 25.47 12.16
CA GLU A 260 -11.19 25.55 11.03
C GLU A 260 -10.54 25.64 9.61
N ASN A 261 -9.22 25.53 9.50
CA ASN A 261 -8.44 25.70 8.28
C ASN A 261 -8.07 24.41 7.54
N ALA A 262 -8.44 23.23 7.99
CA ALA A 262 -8.19 21.97 7.28
C ALA A 262 -9.43 21.49 6.48
N ARG A 263 -10.16 22.41 5.84
CA ARG A 263 -11.02 22.04 4.72
C ARG A 263 -10.10 21.70 3.54
N ILE A 264 -9.83 20.42 3.33
CA ILE A 264 -9.40 19.93 2.01
C ILE A 264 -10.62 20.05 1.08
N GLY A 265 -11.02 21.30 0.81
CA GLY A 265 -11.95 21.63 -0.23
C GLY A 265 -11.20 21.61 -1.55
N ASN A 266 -11.76 20.92 -2.54
CA ASN A 266 -11.32 21.07 -3.91
C ASN A 266 -11.39 22.56 -4.25
N PHE A 267 -10.25 23.20 -4.47
CA PHE A 267 -10.13 24.65 -4.76
C PHE A 267 -10.93 25.10 -5.99
N LEU A 268 -11.42 24.14 -6.79
CA LEU A 268 -12.28 24.38 -7.95
C LEU A 268 -13.78 24.53 -7.59
N THR A 269 -14.19 24.26 -6.34
CA THR A 269 -15.59 24.33 -5.90
C THR A 269 -15.86 25.43 -4.89
N ALA A 270 -14.88 26.28 -4.56
CA ALA A 270 -15.05 27.48 -3.77
C ALA A 270 -15.38 28.65 -4.71
N GLY A 271 -16.65 28.74 -5.10
CA GLY A 271 -17.26 29.90 -5.77
C GLY A 271 -18.27 30.51 -4.84
#